data_d950b49afa6bdf935d29ca2fb22f3d1b
#
_entry.id   d950b49afa6bdf935d29ca2fb22f3d1b
#
_cell.length_a   1.000
_cell.length_b   1.000
_cell.length_c   1.000
_cell.angle_alpha   90.00
_cell.angle_beta   90.00
_cell.angle_gamma   90.00
#
_symmetry.space_group_name_H-M   'P 1'
#
loop_
_entity.id
_entity.type
_entity.pdbx_description
1 polymer ?
#
loop_
_entity_poly.entity_id
_entity_poly.type
_entity_poly.pdbx_seq_one_letter_code
_entity_poly.pdbx_strand_id
1 'polypeptide(L)'
;YGVQRAELFPTVAARASNTASDVRGGMSTTHSYTAQLAMSSYELDFFGRVRNLTEQALQSYLQSEDAQRTAQGSLIAEVAMAWLTLSADRAQLTLQEETLKSQEESFRLVEESYKYGAASQLDYEQARTTVAAARAQIASYVRAVAQDRNALELLVGAKVDEALLPETLVLDSTLPASMPDGVPSEVLL
;
A
#
# COMPACT_ATOMS: atom_id res chain seq x y z
N TYR A 1 -17.67 11.22 -16.60
CA TYR A 1 -17.84 12.65 -16.90
C TYR A 1 -18.24 12.88 -18.37
N GLY A 2 -17.50 12.34 -19.37
CA GLY A 2 -17.79 12.55 -20.79
C GLY A 2 -19.19 12.17 -21.23
N VAL A 3 -19.73 11.07 -20.71
CA VAL A 3 -21.12 10.62 -21.00
C VAL A 3 -22.14 11.64 -20.50
N GLN A 4 -21.97 12.12 -19.27
CA GLN A 4 -22.90 13.11 -18.68
C GLN A 4 -22.82 14.46 -19.40
N ARG A 5 -21.63 14.85 -19.87
CA ARG A 5 -21.46 16.07 -20.69
C ARG A 5 -22.14 15.96 -22.07
N ALA A 6 -22.22 14.73 -22.62
CA ALA A 6 -22.91 14.52 -23.90
C ALA A 6 -24.41 14.79 -23.82
N GLU A 7 -25.06 14.69 -22.64
CA GLU A 7 -26.46 14.99 -22.41
C GLU A 7 -26.80 16.49 -22.59
N LEU A 8 -25.81 17.37 -22.61
CA LEU A 8 -25.95 18.77 -22.96
C LEU A 8 -26.27 19.00 -24.45
N PHE A 9 -26.13 17.96 -25.28
CA PHE A 9 -26.36 18.03 -26.72
C PHE A 9 -27.46 17.07 -27.15
N PRO A 10 -28.26 17.40 -28.21
CA PRO A 10 -29.25 16.48 -28.73
C PRO A 10 -28.58 15.22 -29.31
N THR A 11 -29.18 14.07 -29.03
CA THR A 11 -28.72 12.80 -29.58
C THR A 11 -29.36 12.58 -30.94
N VAL A 12 -28.56 12.45 -31.99
CA VAL A 12 -29.01 12.15 -33.36
C VAL A 12 -28.66 10.70 -33.67
N ALA A 13 -29.65 9.91 -34.02
CA ALA A 13 -29.49 8.51 -34.41
C ALA A 13 -29.88 8.32 -35.89
N ALA A 14 -29.03 7.67 -36.64
CA ALA A 14 -29.30 7.17 -37.98
C ALA A 14 -29.62 5.68 -37.91
N ARG A 15 -30.74 5.26 -38.48
CA ARG A 15 -31.16 3.87 -38.58
C ARG A 15 -31.42 3.51 -40.06
N ALA A 16 -30.83 2.42 -40.48
CA ALA A 16 -31.14 1.80 -41.76
C ALA A 16 -31.60 0.36 -41.50
N SER A 17 -32.70 -0.02 -42.07
CA SER A 17 -33.21 -1.40 -41.99
C SER A 17 -33.60 -1.93 -43.37
N ASN A 18 -33.35 -3.22 -43.59
CA ASN A 18 -33.85 -3.96 -44.71
C ASN A 18 -34.73 -5.10 -44.19
N THR A 19 -35.94 -5.16 -44.62
CA THR A 19 -36.90 -6.21 -44.27
C THR A 19 -37.30 -6.94 -45.54
N ALA A 20 -37.04 -8.24 -45.59
CA ALA A 20 -37.51 -9.13 -46.65
C ALA A 20 -38.75 -9.92 -46.13
N SER A 21 -39.84 -9.85 -46.82
CA SER A 21 -41.07 -10.56 -46.47
C SER A 21 -41.48 -11.49 -47.63
N ASP A 22 -41.62 -12.77 -47.35
CA ASP A 22 -42.16 -13.76 -48.29
C ASP A 22 -43.69 -13.84 -48.13
N VAL A 23 -44.41 -13.61 -49.17
CA VAL A 23 -45.83 -13.82 -49.18
C VAL A 23 -46.12 -15.32 -49.30
N ARG A 24 -46.77 -15.89 -48.29
CA ARG A 24 -47.11 -17.31 -48.19
C ARG A 24 -47.96 -17.72 -49.41
N GLY A 25 -47.34 -18.50 -50.37
CA GLY A 25 -48.02 -19.04 -51.57
C GLY A 25 -47.73 -18.29 -52.86
N GLY A 26 -46.89 -17.26 -52.86
CA GLY A 26 -46.53 -16.53 -54.07
C GLY A 26 -45.02 -16.55 -54.38
N MET A 27 -44.66 -16.52 -55.68
CA MET A 27 -43.31 -16.41 -56.17
C MET A 27 -42.69 -14.99 -56.01
N SER A 28 -43.04 -14.23 -54.98
CA SER A 28 -42.56 -12.86 -54.85
C SER A 28 -42.09 -12.57 -53.42
N THR A 29 -40.81 -12.26 -53.27
CA THR A 29 -40.20 -11.72 -52.07
C THR A 29 -40.26 -10.19 -52.18
N THR A 30 -40.86 -9.53 -51.20
CA THR A 30 -40.90 -8.06 -51.12
C THR A 30 -39.76 -7.58 -50.21
N HIS A 31 -38.92 -6.73 -50.74
CA HIS A 31 -37.84 -6.06 -49.99
C HIS A 31 -38.26 -4.65 -49.64
N SER A 32 -38.22 -4.31 -48.38
CA SER A 32 -38.43 -2.93 -47.88
C SER A 32 -37.15 -2.40 -47.29
N TYR A 33 -36.68 -1.31 -47.85
CA TYR A 33 -35.51 -0.55 -47.33
C TYR A 33 -35.99 0.71 -46.66
N THR A 34 -35.64 0.89 -45.43
CA THR A 34 -35.98 2.09 -44.67
C THR A 34 -34.70 2.73 -44.12
N ALA A 35 -34.52 4.03 -44.41
CA ALA A 35 -33.46 4.82 -43.83
C ALA A 35 -34.11 6.01 -43.12
N GLN A 36 -33.80 6.20 -41.87
CA GLN A 36 -34.36 7.31 -41.08
C GLN A 36 -33.29 7.95 -40.18
N LEU A 37 -33.41 9.27 -40.06
CA LEU A 37 -32.70 10.05 -39.04
C LEU A 37 -33.70 10.36 -37.95
N ALA A 38 -33.37 10.04 -36.73
CA ALA A 38 -34.18 10.34 -35.57
C ALA A 38 -33.39 11.20 -34.58
N MET A 39 -34.00 12.26 -34.10
CA MET A 39 -33.50 13.02 -32.96
C MET A 39 -34.27 12.59 -31.74
N SER A 40 -33.56 12.14 -30.68
CA SER A 40 -34.22 11.84 -29.41
C SER A 40 -34.66 13.13 -28.70
N SER A 41 -35.57 13.00 -27.72
CA SER A 41 -36.00 14.11 -26.89
C SER A 41 -34.80 14.84 -26.30
N TYR A 42 -34.70 16.13 -26.58
CA TYR A 42 -33.68 17.02 -26.01
C TYR A 42 -34.37 17.90 -24.95
N GLU A 43 -33.78 17.92 -23.75
CA GLU A 43 -34.26 18.73 -22.63
C GLU A 43 -33.59 20.10 -22.66
N LEU A 44 -34.39 21.16 -22.79
CA LEU A 44 -33.89 22.53 -22.65
C LEU A 44 -33.69 22.85 -21.17
N ASP A 45 -32.40 23.00 -20.80
CA ASP A 45 -31.98 23.18 -19.39
C ASP A 45 -32.15 24.65 -18.93
N PHE A 46 -33.39 25.10 -18.73
CA PHE A 46 -33.69 26.45 -18.24
C PHE A 46 -33.29 26.66 -16.78
N PHE A 47 -33.32 25.62 -15.95
CA PHE A 47 -33.09 25.69 -14.52
C PHE A 47 -31.72 25.12 -14.10
N GLY A 48 -30.87 24.76 -15.03
CA GLY A 48 -29.51 24.27 -14.76
C GLY A 48 -29.44 22.82 -14.27
N ARG A 49 -30.47 22.00 -14.41
CA ARG A 49 -30.51 20.63 -13.95
C ARG A 49 -29.39 19.77 -14.60
N VAL A 50 -29.31 19.80 -15.93
CA VAL A 50 -28.31 19.02 -16.68
C VAL A 50 -26.87 19.54 -16.44
N ARG A 51 -26.74 20.86 -16.34
CA ARG A 51 -25.46 21.50 -15.98
C ARG A 51 -24.97 21.08 -14.60
N ASN A 52 -25.86 21.10 -13.59
CA ASN A 52 -25.53 20.68 -12.23
C ASN A 52 -25.18 19.17 -12.15
N LEU A 53 -25.90 18.32 -12.92
CA LEU A 53 -25.55 16.90 -13.03
C LEU A 53 -24.17 16.69 -13.68
N THR A 54 -23.83 17.50 -14.69
CA THR A 54 -22.51 17.45 -15.33
C THR A 54 -21.43 17.90 -14.35
N GLU A 55 -21.68 18.94 -13.57
CA GLU A 55 -20.75 19.41 -12.52
C GLU A 55 -20.61 18.36 -11.41
N GLN A 56 -21.69 17.75 -10.95
CA GLN A 56 -21.65 16.64 -10.01
C GLN A 56 -20.79 15.47 -10.52
N ALA A 57 -20.94 15.12 -11.81
CA ALA A 57 -20.13 14.06 -12.42
C ALA A 57 -18.65 14.45 -12.52
N LEU A 58 -18.34 15.74 -12.73
CA LEU A 58 -16.98 16.25 -12.69
C LEU A 58 -16.40 16.14 -11.28
N GLN A 59 -17.13 16.58 -10.26
CA GLN A 59 -16.67 16.51 -8.87
C GLN A 59 -16.46 15.06 -8.41
N SER A 60 -17.34 14.14 -8.83
CA SER A 60 -17.15 12.70 -8.55
C SER A 60 -15.89 12.13 -9.23
N TYR A 61 -15.57 12.60 -10.42
CA TYR A 61 -14.32 12.21 -11.09
C TYR A 61 -13.09 12.73 -10.34
N LEU A 62 -13.09 14.02 -9.97
CA LEU A 62 -12.00 14.64 -9.20
C LEU A 62 -11.82 13.95 -7.82
N GLN A 63 -12.93 13.63 -7.16
CA GLN A 63 -12.90 12.86 -5.90
C GLN A 63 -12.22 11.51 -6.08
N SER A 64 -12.45 10.80 -7.20
CA SER A 64 -11.76 9.53 -7.48
C SER A 64 -10.26 9.71 -7.69
N GLU A 65 -9.85 10.80 -8.35
CA GLU A 65 -8.44 11.14 -8.55
C GLU A 65 -7.74 11.45 -7.21
N ASP A 66 -8.39 12.23 -6.35
CA ASP A 66 -7.85 12.55 -5.03
C ASP A 66 -7.81 11.32 -4.11
N ALA A 67 -8.81 10.43 -4.20
CA ALA A 67 -8.80 9.15 -3.49
C ALA A 67 -7.61 8.26 -3.93
N GLN A 68 -7.29 8.23 -5.22
CA GLN A 68 -6.11 7.53 -5.73
C GLN A 68 -4.82 8.13 -5.17
N ARG A 69 -4.67 9.46 -5.17
CA ARG A 69 -3.49 10.15 -4.60
C ARG A 69 -3.33 9.85 -3.12
N THR A 70 -4.45 9.88 -2.38
CA THR A 70 -4.46 9.56 -0.94
C THR A 70 -4.02 8.12 -0.69
N ALA A 71 -4.54 7.16 -1.47
CA ALA A 71 -4.15 5.75 -1.35
C ALA A 71 -2.66 5.53 -1.68
N GLN A 72 -2.13 6.23 -2.68
CA GLN A 72 -0.69 6.20 -2.98
C GLN A 72 0.15 6.76 -1.82
N GLY A 73 -0.25 7.90 -1.25
CA GLY A 73 0.42 8.48 -0.10
C GLY A 73 0.41 7.57 1.12
N SER A 74 -0.73 6.94 1.40
CA SER A 74 -0.88 5.96 2.49
C SER A 74 0.04 4.75 2.28
N LEU A 75 0.07 4.18 1.08
CA LEU A 75 0.95 3.06 0.76
C LEU A 75 2.44 3.41 0.93
N ILE A 76 2.86 4.58 0.47
CA ILE A 76 4.24 5.05 0.65
C ILE A 76 4.58 5.16 2.13
N ALA A 77 3.67 5.71 2.94
CA ALA A 77 3.87 5.81 4.39
C ALA A 77 3.96 4.43 5.06
N GLU A 78 3.12 3.48 4.68
CA GLU A 78 3.16 2.11 5.20
C GLU A 78 4.45 1.38 4.84
N VAL A 79 4.93 1.51 3.60
CA VAL A 79 6.22 0.95 3.16
C VAL A 79 7.38 1.58 3.93
N ALA A 80 7.36 2.91 4.12
CA ALA A 80 8.40 3.60 4.88
C ALA A 80 8.42 3.14 6.35
N MET A 81 7.26 3.00 6.98
CA MET A 81 7.15 2.49 8.35
C MET A 81 7.65 1.05 8.47
N ALA A 82 7.28 0.16 7.55
CA ALA A 82 7.75 -1.22 7.54
C ALA A 82 9.27 -1.30 7.36
N TRP A 83 9.84 -0.46 6.48
CA TRP A 83 11.28 -0.37 6.26
C TRP A 83 12.02 0.12 7.52
N LEU A 84 11.50 1.14 8.21
CA LEU A 84 12.07 1.67 9.46
C LEU A 84 11.98 0.64 10.59
N THR A 85 10.87 -0.11 10.69
CA THR A 85 10.70 -1.18 11.68
C THR A 85 11.75 -2.27 11.45
N LEU A 86 11.90 -2.74 10.21
CA LEU A 86 12.95 -3.71 9.85
C LEU A 86 14.36 -3.21 10.20
N SER A 87 14.63 -1.92 9.96
CA SER A 87 15.91 -1.27 10.29
C SER A 87 16.16 -1.28 11.80
N ALA A 88 15.16 -0.95 12.60
CA ALA A 88 15.24 -0.96 14.06
C ALA A 88 15.48 -2.37 14.62
N ASP A 89 14.76 -3.37 14.11
CA ASP A 89 14.90 -4.75 14.57
C ASP A 89 16.23 -5.38 14.14
N ARG A 90 16.78 -5.02 12.99
CA ARG A 90 18.16 -5.39 12.59
C ARG A 90 19.20 -4.77 13.51
N ALA A 91 19.07 -3.48 13.83
CA ALA A 91 19.98 -2.82 14.77
C ALA A 91 19.89 -3.46 16.17
N GLN A 92 18.69 -3.81 16.62
CA GLN A 92 18.48 -4.48 17.90
C GLN A 92 19.06 -5.90 17.89
N LEU A 93 18.96 -6.64 16.79
CA LEU A 93 19.58 -7.95 16.62
C LEU A 93 21.11 -7.86 16.79
N THR A 94 21.74 -6.91 16.10
CA THR A 94 23.20 -6.68 16.21
C THR A 94 23.60 -6.37 17.65
N LEU A 95 22.85 -5.49 18.33
CA LEU A 95 23.11 -5.17 19.74
C LEU A 95 22.98 -6.40 20.65
N GLN A 96 22.00 -7.28 20.40
CA GLN A 96 21.83 -8.51 21.18
C GLN A 96 22.96 -9.52 20.92
N GLU A 97 23.48 -9.60 19.71
CA GLU A 97 24.63 -10.44 19.36
C GLU A 97 25.91 -9.96 20.08
N GLU A 98 26.14 -8.65 20.14
CA GLU A 98 27.24 -8.06 20.91
C GLU A 98 27.07 -8.30 22.42
N THR A 99 25.83 -8.17 22.92
CA THR A 99 25.49 -8.46 24.31
C THR A 99 25.76 -9.93 24.65
N LEU A 100 25.36 -10.86 23.78
CA LEU A 100 25.64 -12.29 23.98
C LEU A 100 27.14 -12.55 24.08
N LYS A 101 27.94 -11.96 23.20
CA LYS A 101 29.42 -12.10 23.22
C LYS A 101 29.99 -11.65 24.57
N SER A 102 29.55 -10.51 25.08
CA SER A 102 29.98 -10.00 26.38
C SER A 102 29.57 -10.93 27.54
N GLN A 103 28.33 -11.47 27.48
CA GLN A 103 27.83 -12.41 28.50
C GLN A 103 28.59 -13.76 28.44
N GLU A 104 28.94 -14.27 27.26
CA GLU A 104 29.72 -15.46 27.09
C GLU A 104 31.19 -15.30 27.63
N GLU A 105 31.78 -14.13 27.42
CA GLU A 105 33.08 -13.80 28.00
C GLU A 105 33.03 -13.78 29.54
N SER A 106 32.00 -13.14 30.08
CA SER A 106 31.76 -13.09 31.54
C SER A 106 31.49 -14.47 32.12
N PHE A 107 30.67 -15.29 31.44
CA PHE A 107 30.40 -16.67 31.85
C PHE A 107 31.68 -17.50 31.87
N ARG A 108 32.59 -17.38 30.89
CA ARG A 108 33.86 -18.10 30.85
C ARG A 108 34.73 -17.80 32.08
N LEU A 109 34.78 -16.54 32.52
CA LEU A 109 35.51 -16.14 33.72
C LEU A 109 34.92 -16.76 35.00
N VAL A 110 33.60 -16.79 35.11
CA VAL A 110 32.87 -17.42 36.22
C VAL A 110 33.10 -18.92 36.19
N GLU A 111 33.03 -19.56 35.02
CA GLU A 111 33.29 -20.99 34.85
C GLU A 111 34.72 -21.38 35.27
N GLU A 112 35.72 -20.59 34.88
CA GLU A 112 37.12 -20.80 35.33
C GLU A 112 37.24 -20.65 36.85
N SER A 113 36.65 -19.58 37.42
CA SER A 113 36.64 -19.36 38.88
C SER A 113 35.98 -20.50 39.62
N TYR A 114 34.86 -21.03 39.10
CA TYR A 114 34.18 -22.18 39.67
C TYR A 114 35.04 -23.45 39.63
N LYS A 115 35.74 -23.73 38.52
CA LYS A 115 36.68 -24.88 38.39
C LYS A 115 37.80 -24.85 39.41
N TYR A 116 38.24 -23.64 39.80
CA TYR A 116 39.30 -23.46 40.83
C TYR A 116 38.72 -23.28 42.25
N GLY A 117 37.39 -23.41 42.43
CA GLY A 117 36.76 -23.31 43.73
C GLY A 117 36.63 -21.87 44.26
N ALA A 118 36.87 -20.86 43.42
CA ALA A 118 36.76 -19.44 43.76
C ALA A 118 35.36 -18.84 43.55
N ALA A 119 34.50 -19.51 42.79
CA ALA A 119 33.10 -19.12 42.63
C ALA A 119 32.14 -20.22 43.12
N SER A 120 30.93 -19.83 43.56
CA SER A 120 29.91 -20.77 44.00
C SER A 120 29.19 -21.43 42.81
N GLN A 121 28.52 -22.58 43.07
CA GLN A 121 27.64 -23.20 42.09
C GLN A 121 26.48 -22.30 41.70
N LEU A 122 26.01 -21.47 42.65
CA LEU A 122 24.96 -20.51 42.39
C LEU A 122 25.39 -19.46 41.34
N ASP A 123 26.59 -18.90 41.50
CA ASP A 123 27.16 -17.94 40.54
C ASP A 123 27.30 -18.53 39.14
N TYR A 124 27.79 -19.78 39.07
CA TYR A 124 27.92 -20.50 37.81
C TYR A 124 26.56 -20.70 37.10
N GLU A 125 25.53 -21.17 37.81
CA GLU A 125 24.21 -21.40 37.22
C GLU A 125 23.50 -20.08 36.89
N GLN A 126 23.72 -19.02 37.65
CA GLN A 126 23.22 -17.68 37.32
C GLN A 126 23.83 -17.15 36.01
N ALA A 127 25.15 -17.19 35.89
CA ALA A 127 25.83 -16.77 34.67
C ALA A 127 25.41 -17.60 33.44
N ARG A 128 25.26 -18.93 33.62
CA ARG A 128 24.75 -19.81 32.58
C ARG A 128 23.34 -19.46 32.16
N THR A 129 22.45 -19.12 33.10
CA THR A 129 21.06 -18.69 32.81
C THR A 129 21.05 -17.39 32.03
N THR A 130 21.94 -16.43 32.37
CA THR A 130 22.07 -15.16 31.64
C THR A 130 22.43 -15.35 30.17
N VAL A 131 23.41 -16.24 29.88
CA VAL A 131 23.78 -16.58 28.50
C VAL A 131 22.62 -17.26 27.77
N ALA A 132 21.89 -18.18 28.43
CA ALA A 132 20.75 -18.84 27.83
C ALA A 132 19.61 -17.84 27.51
N ALA A 133 19.37 -16.88 28.38
CA ALA A 133 18.38 -15.80 28.15
C ALA A 133 18.78 -14.92 26.96
N ALA A 134 20.07 -14.52 26.86
CA ALA A 134 20.57 -13.75 25.72
C ALA A 134 20.39 -14.49 24.38
N ARG A 135 20.68 -15.80 24.35
CA ARG A 135 20.46 -16.63 23.15
C ARG A 135 18.97 -16.72 22.77
N ALA A 136 18.10 -16.85 23.75
CA ALA A 136 16.65 -16.85 23.50
C ALA A 136 16.17 -15.51 22.93
N GLN A 137 16.74 -14.40 23.40
CA GLN A 137 16.41 -13.06 22.90
C GLN A 137 16.85 -12.88 21.44
N ILE A 138 18.05 -13.33 21.07
CA ILE A 138 18.53 -13.34 19.67
C ILE A 138 17.56 -14.11 18.77
N ALA A 139 17.15 -15.32 19.17
CA ALA A 139 16.20 -16.11 18.38
C ALA A 139 14.85 -15.38 18.16
N SER A 140 14.43 -14.55 19.12
CA SER A 140 13.25 -13.72 18.98
C SER A 140 13.45 -12.62 17.93
N TYR A 141 14.60 -11.91 17.94
CA TYR A 141 14.88 -10.87 16.94
C TYR A 141 15.14 -11.42 15.54
N VAL A 142 15.79 -12.57 15.41
CA VAL A 142 15.94 -13.25 14.11
C VAL A 142 14.57 -13.53 13.49
N ARG A 143 13.61 -13.98 14.31
CA ARG A 143 12.24 -14.18 13.85
C ARG A 143 11.55 -12.86 13.49
N ALA A 144 11.70 -11.80 14.31
CA ALA A 144 11.11 -10.48 14.04
C ALA A 144 11.61 -9.92 12.71
N VAL A 145 12.92 -9.89 12.49
CA VAL A 145 13.54 -9.45 11.22
C VAL A 145 13.02 -10.24 10.01
N ALA A 146 12.83 -11.55 10.14
CA ALA A 146 12.27 -12.35 9.06
C ALA A 146 10.80 -12.02 8.79
N GLN A 147 10.01 -11.76 9.83
CA GLN A 147 8.61 -11.34 9.72
C GLN A 147 8.48 -9.95 9.08
N ASP A 148 9.30 -9.00 9.50
CA ASP A 148 9.30 -7.63 8.97
C ASP A 148 9.69 -7.60 7.50
N ARG A 149 10.70 -8.40 7.12
CA ARG A 149 11.06 -8.57 5.72
C ARG A 149 9.88 -9.08 4.89
N ASN A 150 9.19 -10.11 5.36
CA ASN A 150 8.02 -10.64 4.67
C ASN A 150 6.87 -9.62 4.60
N ALA A 151 6.67 -8.82 5.65
CA ALA A 151 5.69 -7.76 5.68
C ALA A 151 6.01 -6.66 4.66
N LEU A 152 7.27 -6.25 4.57
CA LEU A 152 7.75 -5.29 3.57
C LEU A 152 7.56 -5.83 2.14
N GLU A 153 7.95 -7.08 1.88
CA GLU A 153 7.78 -7.73 0.57
C GLU A 153 6.29 -7.86 0.19
N LEU A 154 5.40 -8.08 1.16
CA LEU A 154 3.95 -8.12 0.94
C LEU A 154 3.40 -6.75 0.53
N LEU A 155 3.83 -5.66 1.19
CA LEU A 155 3.40 -4.30 0.87
C LEU A 155 3.91 -3.86 -0.52
N VAL A 156 5.14 -4.22 -0.85
CA VAL A 156 5.75 -3.91 -2.17
C VAL A 156 5.16 -4.79 -3.28
N GLY A 157 4.62 -5.96 -2.94
CA GLY A 157 4.08 -6.93 -3.88
C GLY A 157 5.15 -7.71 -4.66
N ALA A 158 6.43 -7.60 -4.29
CA ALA A 158 7.55 -8.27 -4.92
C ALA A 158 8.68 -8.52 -3.91
N LYS A 159 9.60 -9.44 -4.24
CA LYS A 159 10.82 -9.60 -3.46
C LYS A 159 11.68 -8.34 -3.53
N VAL A 160 12.11 -7.87 -2.37
CA VAL A 160 12.97 -6.70 -2.24
C VAL A 160 14.43 -7.14 -2.34
N ASP A 161 15.20 -6.46 -3.19
CA ASP A 161 16.63 -6.71 -3.32
C ASP A 161 17.34 -6.39 -1.98
N GLU A 162 18.30 -7.23 -1.59
CA GLU A 162 19.07 -7.06 -0.35
C GLU A 162 19.78 -5.69 -0.30
N ALA A 163 20.19 -5.16 -1.46
CA ALA A 163 20.81 -3.84 -1.57
C ALA A 163 19.89 -2.67 -1.19
N LEU A 164 18.55 -2.87 -1.21
CA LEU A 164 17.55 -1.88 -0.82
C LEU A 164 17.12 -2.03 0.64
N LEU A 165 17.54 -3.11 1.30
CA LEU A 165 17.21 -3.34 2.70
C LEU A 165 18.15 -2.54 3.62
N PRO A 166 17.68 -2.05 4.76
CA PRO A 166 18.52 -1.32 5.69
C PRO A 166 19.58 -2.24 6.33
N GLU A 167 20.84 -1.85 6.28
CA GLU A 167 21.89 -2.56 7.03
C GLU A 167 21.86 -2.21 8.51
N THR A 168 21.65 -0.93 8.82
CA THR A 168 21.56 -0.40 10.19
C THR A 168 20.65 0.83 10.22
N LEU A 169 20.17 1.18 11.41
CA LEU A 169 19.35 2.37 11.61
C LEU A 169 20.23 3.63 11.61
N VAL A 170 20.18 4.42 10.55
CA VAL A 170 20.86 5.72 10.44
C VAL A 170 19.82 6.82 10.56
N LEU A 171 19.54 7.27 11.79
CA LEU A 171 18.52 8.27 12.09
C LEU A 171 18.78 9.64 11.45
N ASP A 172 20.04 10.06 11.39
CA ASP A 172 20.41 11.40 10.89
C ASP A 172 20.22 11.58 9.38
N SER A 173 20.18 10.50 8.59
CA SER A 173 20.06 10.57 7.13
C SER A 173 18.65 10.26 6.62
N THR A 174 17.78 9.68 7.44
CA THR A 174 16.46 9.23 7.03
C THR A 174 15.34 10.20 7.36
N LEU A 175 15.56 11.11 8.30
CA LEU A 175 14.57 12.10 8.68
C LEU A 175 14.94 13.48 8.07
N PRO A 176 13.96 14.21 7.52
CA PRO A 176 14.20 15.58 7.08
C PRO A 176 14.63 16.45 8.28
N ALA A 177 15.64 17.32 8.08
CA ALA A 177 16.21 18.17 9.13
C ALA A 177 15.18 19.13 9.76
N SER A 178 14.10 19.42 9.06
CA SER A 178 12.93 20.12 9.62
C SER A 178 11.66 19.55 8.99
N MET A 179 10.67 19.20 9.79
CA MET A 179 9.32 19.00 9.30
C MET A 179 8.69 20.37 9.10
N PRO A 180 8.07 20.65 7.94
CA PRO A 180 7.29 21.87 7.77
C PRO A 180 6.14 21.85 8.78
N ASP A 181 5.86 23.00 9.38
CA ASP A 181 4.68 23.18 10.21
C ASP A 181 3.43 22.71 9.44
N GLY A 182 2.49 22.12 10.14
CA GLY A 182 1.27 21.58 9.54
C GLY A 182 0.53 22.65 8.71
N VAL A 183 -0.21 22.19 7.71
CA VAL A 183 -1.04 23.08 6.89
C VAL A 183 -2.07 23.77 7.81
N PRO A 184 -2.16 25.10 7.83
CA PRO A 184 -3.13 25.79 8.68
C PRO A 184 -4.56 25.42 8.26
N SER A 185 -5.45 25.29 9.24
CA SER A 185 -6.85 24.87 9.03
C SER A 185 -7.64 25.78 8.08
N GLU A 186 -7.17 27.00 7.86
CA GLU A 186 -7.76 27.97 6.91
C GLU A 186 -7.66 27.53 5.44
N VAL A 187 -6.77 26.58 5.11
CA VAL A 187 -6.68 26.01 3.75
C VAL A 187 -7.75 24.94 3.50
N LEU A 188 -8.46 24.50 4.57
CA LEU A 188 -9.53 23.49 4.49
C LEU A 188 -10.92 24.11 4.33
N LEU A 189 -11.03 25.43 4.31
CA LEU A 189 -12.26 26.22 4.10
C LEU A 189 -12.28 26.84 2.71
#